data_7c2c302e27432012b64889ab017161ea
#
_entry.id   7c2c302e27432012b64889ab017161ea
#
_cell.length_a   1.000
_cell.length_b   1.000
_cell.length_c   1.000
_cell.angle_alpha   90.00
_cell.angle_beta   90.00
_cell.angle_gamma   90.00
#
_symmetry.space_group_name_H-M   'P 1'
#
loop_
_entity.id
_entity.type
_entity.pdbx_description
1 polymer ?
#
loop_
_entity_poly.entity_id
_entity_poly.type
_entity_poly.pdbx_seq_one_letter_code
_entity_poly.pdbx_strand_id
1 'polypeptide(L)'
;DEGIITAPITAVVRKGKERFVCDARLAERASLVQPSRKRQTNSLNIAAHILDMDHIPELSRYDRCRICVPQSCPRDCFMRLDCRYQQYLRDSMKPDIQICNHNYLLADASHRLEDRPLLLRSYQALVVDEAHKLPDAARQMYTETLSPHNMDELCLLLQQAHYKDFA
;
A
#
# COMPACT_ATOMS: atom_id res chain seq x y z
N ASP A 1 -6.59 -37.85 -12.90
CA ASP A 1 -5.38 -36.99 -12.91
C ASP A 1 -4.75 -37.04 -14.29
N GLU A 2 -5.09 -36.10 -15.15
CA GLU A 2 -4.59 -36.10 -16.54
C GLU A 2 -3.22 -35.43 -16.71
N GLY A 3 -2.43 -35.29 -15.65
CA GLY A 3 -1.01 -34.90 -15.74
C GLY A 3 -0.72 -33.54 -16.38
N ILE A 4 -1.70 -32.63 -16.43
CA ILE A 4 -1.56 -31.30 -17.07
C ILE A 4 -0.64 -30.38 -16.27
N ILE A 5 -0.57 -30.57 -14.95
CA ILE A 5 0.30 -29.78 -14.06
C ILE A 5 1.35 -30.71 -13.45
N THR A 6 2.59 -30.56 -13.86
CA THR A 6 3.72 -31.38 -13.42
C THR A 6 4.55 -30.73 -12.29
N ALA A 7 4.32 -29.45 -11.99
CA ALA A 7 5.02 -28.71 -10.94
C ALA A 7 4.01 -28.02 -10.00
N PRO A 8 4.36 -27.81 -8.72
CA PRO A 8 3.52 -27.05 -7.80
C PRO A 8 3.37 -25.61 -8.29
N ILE A 9 2.12 -25.13 -8.39
CA ILE A 9 1.80 -23.74 -8.73
C ILE A 9 1.87 -22.90 -7.47
N THR A 10 2.56 -21.77 -7.55
CA THR A 10 2.67 -20.82 -6.46
C THR A 10 1.75 -19.61 -6.68
N ALA A 11 1.15 -19.10 -5.60
CA ALA A 11 0.24 -17.95 -5.67
C ALA A 11 0.58 -16.91 -4.61
N VAL A 12 0.30 -15.65 -4.90
CA VAL A 12 0.42 -14.54 -3.94
C VAL A 12 -0.76 -13.59 -4.05
N VAL A 13 -1.23 -13.09 -2.90
CA VAL A 13 -2.23 -12.03 -2.82
C VAL A 13 -1.53 -10.69 -2.77
N ARG A 14 -1.83 -9.82 -3.74
CA ARG A 14 -1.32 -8.45 -3.83
C ARG A 14 -2.30 -7.50 -3.15
N LYS A 15 -1.80 -6.72 -2.20
CA LYS A 15 -2.58 -5.76 -1.43
C LYS A 15 -1.96 -4.37 -1.53
N GLY A 16 -2.78 -3.34 -1.32
CA GLY A 16 -2.29 -1.97 -1.20
C GLY A 16 -1.29 -1.80 -0.05
N LYS A 17 -0.34 -0.91 -0.22
CA LYS A 17 0.78 -0.69 0.73
C LYS A 17 0.32 -0.27 2.12
N GLU A 18 -0.86 0.32 2.24
CA GLU A 18 -1.50 0.67 3.51
C GLU A 18 -1.88 -0.54 4.38
N ARG A 19 -1.81 -1.76 3.82
CA ARG A 19 -2.04 -3.01 4.55
C ARG A 19 -0.76 -3.57 5.19
N PHE A 20 0.38 -2.99 4.91
CA PHE A 20 1.68 -3.49 5.35
C PHE A 20 2.34 -2.57 6.36
N VAL A 21 3.09 -3.19 7.28
CA VAL A 21 3.86 -2.49 8.31
C VAL A 21 5.09 -1.82 7.68
N CYS A 22 5.31 -0.55 8.02
CA CYS A 22 6.55 0.16 7.78
C CYS A 22 7.43 0.08 9.03
N ASP A 23 8.58 -0.57 8.94
CA ASP A 23 9.46 -0.79 10.09
C ASP A 23 9.95 0.51 10.74
N ALA A 24 10.24 1.54 9.95
CA ALA A 24 10.65 2.85 10.45
C ALA A 24 9.52 3.51 11.27
N ARG A 25 8.29 3.51 10.76
CA ARG A 25 7.13 4.06 11.47
C ARG A 25 6.73 3.22 12.68
N LEU A 26 6.93 1.90 12.59
CA LEU A 26 6.69 1.01 13.73
C LEU A 26 7.65 1.32 14.87
N ALA A 27 8.94 1.49 14.59
CA ALA A 27 9.95 1.85 15.60
C ALA A 27 9.61 3.20 16.25
N GLU A 28 9.29 4.22 15.46
CA GLU A 28 8.84 5.51 15.95
C GLU A 28 7.57 5.38 16.83
N ARG A 29 6.57 4.65 16.36
CA ARG A 29 5.32 4.46 17.10
C ARG A 29 5.54 3.69 18.41
N ALA A 30 6.35 2.66 18.40
CA ALA A 30 6.66 1.86 19.59
C ALA A 30 7.36 2.70 20.68
N SER A 31 8.23 3.63 20.30
CA SER A 31 8.92 4.53 21.26
C SER A 31 7.97 5.51 21.96
N LEU A 32 6.81 5.82 21.37
CA LEU A 32 5.81 6.74 21.89
C LEU A 32 4.75 6.07 22.78
N VAL A 33 4.68 4.74 22.77
CA VAL A 33 3.67 4.00 23.55
C VAL A 33 4.19 3.72 24.96
N GLN A 34 3.41 4.10 25.96
CA GLN A 34 3.74 3.81 27.35
C GLN A 34 3.67 2.30 27.64
N PRO A 35 4.66 1.72 28.36
CA PRO A 35 4.67 0.30 28.69
C PRO A 35 3.43 -0.18 29.48
N SER A 36 2.76 0.72 30.18
CA SER A 36 1.51 0.44 30.90
C SER A 36 0.35 0.04 29.98
N ARG A 37 0.39 0.42 28.71
CA ARG A 37 -0.62 0.06 27.70
C ARG A 37 -0.36 -1.32 27.10
N LYS A 38 -0.40 -2.35 27.94
CA LYS A 38 -0.01 -3.74 27.60
C LYS A 38 -0.60 -4.26 26.26
N ARG A 39 -1.89 -4.05 26.02
CA ARG A 39 -2.56 -4.51 24.78
C ARG A 39 -1.96 -3.87 23.54
N GLN A 40 -1.74 -2.55 23.57
CA GLN A 40 -1.17 -1.80 22.45
C GLN A 40 0.30 -2.18 22.24
N THR A 41 1.08 -2.28 23.29
CA THR A 41 2.48 -2.74 23.23
C THR A 41 2.57 -4.13 22.64
N ASN A 42 1.69 -5.06 23.04
CA ASN A 42 1.68 -6.42 22.52
C ASN A 42 1.36 -6.45 21.00
N SER A 43 0.34 -5.71 20.53
CA SER A 43 0.02 -5.68 19.09
C SER A 43 1.13 -5.05 18.25
N LEU A 44 1.84 -4.03 18.75
CA LEU A 44 3.01 -3.47 18.07
C LEU A 44 4.20 -4.44 18.05
N ASN A 45 4.41 -5.22 19.14
CA ASN A 45 5.42 -6.26 19.15
C ASN A 45 5.11 -7.36 18.12
N ILE A 46 3.84 -7.77 17.98
CA ILE A 46 3.41 -8.69 16.91
C ILE A 46 3.71 -8.09 15.53
N ALA A 47 3.45 -6.79 15.33
CA ALA A 47 3.74 -6.10 14.08
C ALA A 47 5.24 -6.07 13.73
N ALA A 48 6.13 -6.23 14.72
CA ALA A 48 7.57 -6.36 14.45
C ALA A 48 7.93 -7.68 13.74
N HIS A 49 7.07 -8.70 13.83
CA HIS A 49 7.30 -10.01 13.22
C HIS A 49 6.36 -10.29 12.04
N ILE A 50 5.19 -9.68 12.00
CA ILE A 50 4.18 -9.87 10.96
C ILE A 50 4.11 -8.61 10.10
N LEU A 51 4.36 -8.76 8.80
CA LEU A 51 4.36 -7.66 7.85
C LEU A 51 2.93 -7.24 7.44
N ASP A 52 2.06 -8.21 7.17
CA ASP A 52 0.67 -7.98 6.76
C ASP A 52 -0.21 -7.72 7.98
N MET A 53 -0.69 -6.47 8.11
CA MET A 53 -1.50 -6.04 9.26
C MET A 53 -2.87 -6.73 9.34
N ASP A 54 -3.35 -7.36 8.27
CA ASP A 54 -4.61 -8.11 8.33
C ASP A 54 -4.49 -9.37 9.20
N HIS A 55 -3.26 -9.84 9.44
CA HIS A 55 -2.97 -10.95 10.36
C HIS A 55 -2.73 -10.51 11.81
N ILE A 56 -2.93 -9.23 12.13
CA ILE A 56 -2.78 -8.67 13.48
C ILE A 56 -4.15 -8.21 13.99
N PRO A 57 -4.97 -9.11 14.58
CA PRO A 57 -6.39 -8.82 14.87
C PRO A 57 -6.58 -7.72 15.91
N GLU A 58 -5.66 -7.55 16.84
CA GLU A 58 -5.78 -6.58 17.94
C GLU A 58 -5.20 -5.21 17.62
N LEU A 59 -4.64 -5.02 16.42
CA LEU A 59 -4.06 -3.75 16.01
C LEU A 59 -5.16 -2.71 15.78
N SER A 60 -5.14 -1.63 16.57
CA SER A 60 -6.14 -0.56 16.46
C SER A 60 -6.09 0.13 15.10
N ARG A 61 -7.23 0.68 14.65
CA ARG A 61 -7.27 1.49 13.41
C ARG A 61 -6.29 2.66 13.46
N TYR A 62 -6.15 3.28 14.62
CA TYR A 62 -5.21 4.38 14.82
C TYR A 62 -3.76 3.93 14.60
N ASP A 63 -3.36 2.80 15.22
CA ASP A 63 -2.00 2.28 15.06
C ASP A 63 -1.75 1.81 13.63
N ARG A 64 -2.73 1.16 12.98
CA ARG A 64 -2.65 0.80 11.55
C ARG A 64 -2.28 1.99 10.68
N CYS A 65 -2.98 3.11 10.83
CA CYS A 65 -2.70 4.33 10.06
C CYS A 65 -1.31 4.91 10.35
N ARG A 66 -0.81 4.74 11.58
CA ARG A 66 0.49 5.29 11.99
C ARG A 66 1.68 4.45 11.55
N ILE A 67 1.52 3.13 11.50
CA ILE A 67 2.62 2.21 11.15
C ILE A 67 2.56 1.68 9.72
N CYS A 68 1.53 2.02 8.93
CA CYS A 68 1.44 1.56 7.54
C CYS A 68 2.54 2.15 6.66
N VAL A 69 2.84 1.44 5.58
CA VAL A 69 3.75 1.93 4.54
C VAL A 69 3.20 3.22 3.94
N PRO A 70 3.98 4.32 3.89
CA PRO A 70 3.53 5.61 3.39
C PRO A 70 3.32 5.62 1.88
N GLN A 71 2.57 6.61 1.37
CA GLN A 71 2.37 6.81 -0.06
C GLN A 71 3.71 7.03 -0.79
N SER A 72 4.61 7.81 -0.19
CA SER A 72 5.97 8.00 -0.68
C SER A 72 6.95 7.71 0.44
N CYS A 73 7.92 6.81 0.18
CA CYS A 73 8.99 6.55 1.13
C CYS A 73 10.06 7.64 1.02
N PRO A 74 10.58 8.16 2.15
CA PRO A 74 11.71 9.08 2.15
C PRO A 74 12.93 8.46 1.46
N ARG A 75 13.71 9.28 0.75
CA ARG A 75 14.93 8.80 0.07
C ARG A 75 16.01 8.39 1.05
N ASP A 76 16.03 9.00 2.22
CA ASP A 76 16.96 8.84 3.33
C ASP A 76 16.45 7.89 4.43
N CYS A 77 15.45 7.05 4.12
CA CYS A 77 14.92 6.08 5.08
C CYS A 77 16.02 5.15 5.60
N PHE A 78 16.26 5.18 6.92
CA PHE A 78 17.31 4.40 7.58
C PHE A 78 17.09 2.88 7.50
N MET A 79 15.82 2.43 7.30
CA MET A 79 15.46 1.03 7.11
C MET A 79 15.54 0.55 5.65
N ARG A 80 16.06 1.38 4.73
CA ARG A 80 15.96 1.12 3.29
C ARG A 80 16.60 -0.19 2.85
N LEU A 81 17.73 -0.57 3.44
CA LEU A 81 18.47 -1.78 3.09
C LEU A 81 17.77 -3.05 3.62
N ASP A 82 17.19 -2.98 4.82
CA ASP A 82 16.58 -4.10 5.52
C ASP A 82 15.04 -4.03 5.53
N CYS A 83 14.46 -3.23 4.63
CA CYS A 83 13.02 -3.00 4.59
C CYS A 83 12.26 -4.27 4.19
N ARG A 84 11.49 -4.85 5.13
CA ARG A 84 10.66 -6.05 4.91
C ARG A 84 9.64 -5.85 3.80
N TYR A 85 9.06 -4.64 3.68
CA TYR A 85 8.11 -4.36 2.61
C TYR A 85 8.77 -4.37 1.23
N GLN A 86 9.98 -3.82 1.08
CA GLN A 86 10.73 -3.89 -0.17
C GLN A 86 11.11 -5.33 -0.53
N GLN A 87 11.48 -6.14 0.47
CA GLN A 87 11.72 -7.56 0.27
C GLN A 87 10.46 -8.28 -0.20
N TYR A 88 9.32 -8.05 0.48
CA TYR A 88 8.02 -8.58 0.07
C TYR A 88 7.67 -8.21 -1.39
N LEU A 89 7.89 -6.95 -1.80
CA LEU A 89 7.62 -6.54 -3.18
C LEU A 89 8.45 -7.35 -4.19
N ARG A 90 9.73 -7.56 -3.91
CA ARG A 90 10.60 -8.40 -4.78
C ARG A 90 10.13 -9.86 -4.83
N ASP A 91 9.83 -10.42 -3.67
CA ASP A 91 9.41 -11.83 -3.57
C ASP A 91 8.03 -12.07 -4.16
N SER A 92 7.12 -11.11 -4.04
CA SER A 92 5.77 -11.19 -4.60
C SER A 92 5.70 -11.10 -6.13
N MET A 93 6.82 -10.83 -6.80
CA MET A 93 6.92 -10.90 -8.26
C MET A 93 7.27 -12.30 -8.78
N LYS A 94 7.67 -13.23 -7.91
CA LYS A 94 8.12 -14.58 -8.29
C LYS A 94 6.98 -15.58 -8.56
N PRO A 95 5.87 -15.57 -7.76
CA PRO A 95 4.80 -16.56 -7.91
C PRO A 95 4.15 -16.59 -9.28
N ASP A 96 3.65 -17.79 -9.65
CA ASP A 96 3.01 -18.05 -10.94
C ASP A 96 1.68 -17.32 -11.08
N ILE A 97 0.91 -17.25 -9.99
CA ILE A 97 -0.40 -16.61 -9.92
C ILE A 97 -0.32 -15.40 -8.97
N GLN A 98 -0.81 -14.26 -9.45
CA GLN A 98 -0.97 -13.05 -8.63
C GLN A 98 -2.45 -12.72 -8.51
N ILE A 99 -2.97 -12.69 -7.28
CA ILE A 99 -4.36 -12.39 -6.97
C ILE A 99 -4.42 -10.96 -6.42
N CYS A 100 -5.26 -10.11 -6.98
CA CYS A 100 -5.42 -8.74 -6.52
C CYS A 100 -6.88 -8.28 -6.64
N ASN A 101 -7.24 -7.18 -6.01
CA ASN A 101 -8.53 -6.53 -6.24
C ASN A 101 -8.49 -5.64 -7.49
N HIS A 102 -9.66 -5.19 -7.94
CA HIS A 102 -9.82 -4.34 -9.12
C HIS A 102 -8.99 -3.05 -9.03
N ASN A 103 -8.96 -2.40 -7.88
CA ASN A 103 -8.19 -1.15 -7.71
C ASN A 103 -6.68 -1.37 -7.89
N TYR A 104 -6.16 -2.51 -7.41
CA TYR A 104 -4.74 -2.84 -7.60
C TYR A 104 -4.42 -3.13 -9.07
N LEU A 105 -5.32 -3.85 -9.76
CA LEU A 105 -5.19 -4.10 -11.20
C LEU A 105 -5.22 -2.80 -12.01
N LEU A 106 -6.15 -1.90 -11.71
CA LEU A 106 -6.26 -0.59 -12.37
C LEU A 106 -5.04 0.29 -12.08
N ALA A 107 -4.50 0.26 -10.86
CA ALA A 107 -3.25 0.95 -10.52
C ALA A 107 -2.06 0.40 -11.32
N ASP A 108 -1.96 -0.92 -11.50
CA ASP A 108 -0.94 -1.52 -12.36
C ASP A 108 -1.11 -1.11 -13.82
N ALA A 109 -2.34 -1.08 -14.32
CA ALA A 109 -2.63 -0.61 -15.67
C ALA A 109 -2.20 0.85 -15.89
N SER A 110 -2.48 1.75 -14.92
CA SER A 110 -2.00 3.14 -14.97
C SER A 110 -0.48 3.22 -14.98
N HIS A 111 0.21 2.42 -14.15
CA HIS A 111 1.67 2.35 -14.13
C HIS A 111 2.24 1.93 -15.48
N ARG A 112 1.60 0.96 -16.16
CA ARG A 112 2.01 0.51 -17.51
C ARG A 112 1.84 1.59 -18.56
N LEU A 113 0.74 2.37 -18.49
CA LEU A 113 0.48 3.46 -19.43
C LEU A 113 1.43 4.65 -19.23
N GLU A 114 1.90 4.88 -18.02
CA GLU A 114 2.77 6.00 -17.67
C GLU A 114 4.27 5.60 -17.59
N ASP A 115 4.61 4.42 -18.05
CA ASP A 115 5.98 3.89 -18.06
C ASP A 115 6.63 3.86 -16.65
N ARG A 116 5.81 3.62 -15.64
CA ARG A 116 6.22 3.48 -14.23
C ARG A 116 6.59 2.03 -13.89
N PRO A 117 7.30 1.80 -12.78
CA PRO A 117 7.57 0.45 -12.30
C PRO A 117 6.30 -0.37 -12.12
N LEU A 118 6.29 -1.60 -12.63
CA LEU A 118 5.15 -2.49 -12.59
C LEU A 118 4.77 -2.87 -11.15
N LEU A 119 3.48 -2.91 -10.87
CA LEU A 119 2.95 -3.41 -9.60
C LEU A 119 2.71 -4.92 -9.66
N LEU A 120 2.35 -5.44 -10.81
CA LEU A 120 2.22 -6.86 -11.12
C LEU A 120 3.30 -7.26 -12.13
N ARG A 121 3.81 -8.51 -12.02
CA ARG A 121 4.68 -9.04 -13.09
C ARG A 121 3.93 -9.09 -14.42
N SER A 122 4.65 -9.20 -15.51
CA SER A 122 4.02 -9.48 -16.81
C SER A 122 3.28 -10.81 -16.77
N TYR A 123 2.06 -10.83 -17.28
CA TYR A 123 1.18 -12.00 -17.28
C TYR A 123 0.72 -12.33 -18.69
N GLN A 124 0.48 -13.60 -18.95
CA GLN A 124 0.01 -14.13 -20.24
C GLN A 124 -1.53 -14.24 -20.28
N ALA A 125 -2.16 -14.34 -19.12
CA ALA A 125 -3.60 -14.45 -18.98
C ALA A 125 -4.08 -13.59 -17.79
N LEU A 126 -5.25 -13.00 -17.93
CA LEU A 126 -5.95 -12.24 -16.90
C LEU A 126 -7.34 -12.81 -16.73
N VAL A 127 -7.68 -13.20 -15.51
CA VAL A 127 -9.04 -13.60 -15.13
C VAL A 127 -9.61 -12.51 -14.24
N VAL A 128 -10.73 -11.93 -14.63
CA VAL A 128 -11.43 -10.88 -13.89
C VAL A 128 -12.70 -11.45 -13.31
N ASP A 129 -12.69 -11.73 -12.02
CA ASP A 129 -13.89 -12.11 -11.28
C ASP A 129 -14.75 -10.89 -11.01
N GLU A 130 -16.08 -11.06 -10.94
CA GLU A 130 -17.04 -9.97 -10.75
C GLU A 130 -16.78 -8.79 -11.72
N ALA A 131 -16.49 -9.08 -13.00
CA ALA A 131 -16.08 -8.10 -14.01
C ALA A 131 -17.06 -6.92 -14.14
N HIS A 132 -18.33 -7.10 -13.79
CA HIS A 132 -19.33 -6.05 -13.77
C HIS A 132 -19.02 -4.90 -12.79
N LYS A 133 -18.18 -5.15 -11.76
CA LYS A 133 -17.74 -4.14 -10.78
C LYS A 133 -16.53 -3.33 -11.26
N LEU A 134 -15.83 -3.78 -12.30
CA LEU A 134 -14.62 -3.11 -12.79
C LEU A 134 -14.86 -1.66 -13.26
N PRO A 135 -15.95 -1.34 -13.99
CA PRO A 135 -16.24 0.02 -14.37
C PRO A 135 -16.46 0.97 -13.19
N ASP A 136 -17.09 0.49 -12.12
CA ASP A 136 -17.30 1.31 -10.92
C ASP A 136 -16.00 1.51 -10.14
N ALA A 137 -15.16 0.50 -10.04
CA ALA A 137 -13.83 0.64 -9.48
C ALA A 137 -12.98 1.64 -10.27
N ALA A 138 -13.05 1.61 -11.60
CA ALA A 138 -12.36 2.57 -12.46
C ALA A 138 -12.88 4.00 -12.24
N ARG A 139 -14.20 4.19 -12.20
CA ARG A 139 -14.77 5.51 -11.89
C ARG A 139 -14.28 6.04 -10.56
N GLN A 140 -14.32 5.23 -9.49
CA GLN A 140 -13.84 5.64 -8.17
C GLN A 140 -12.35 6.00 -8.17
N MET A 141 -11.53 5.26 -8.89
CA MET A 141 -10.09 5.48 -8.95
C MET A 141 -9.70 6.76 -9.70
N TYR A 142 -10.42 7.06 -10.78
CA TYR A 142 -10.13 8.21 -11.65
C TYR A 142 -11.03 9.42 -11.39
N THR A 143 -11.90 9.35 -10.37
CA THR A 143 -12.70 10.50 -9.95
C THR A 143 -11.91 11.37 -9.01
N GLU A 144 -11.74 12.63 -9.36
CA GLU A 144 -11.23 13.65 -8.46
C GLU A 144 -12.41 14.27 -7.71
N THR A 145 -12.34 14.23 -6.39
CA THR A 145 -13.35 14.84 -5.52
C THR A 145 -12.84 16.16 -4.98
N LEU A 146 -13.46 17.25 -5.37
CA LEU A 146 -13.21 18.57 -4.78
C LEU A 146 -14.02 18.68 -3.49
N SER A 147 -13.35 18.67 -2.37
CA SER A 147 -13.95 18.94 -1.05
C SER A 147 -13.80 20.42 -0.68
N PRO A 148 -14.61 20.95 0.23
CA PRO A 148 -14.41 22.30 0.76
C PRO A 148 -13.00 22.52 1.29
N HIS A 149 -12.40 21.52 1.94
CA HIS A 149 -11.02 21.56 2.43
C HIS A 149 -9.99 21.75 1.30
N ASN A 150 -10.17 21.07 0.16
CA ASN A 150 -9.29 21.24 -1.02
C ASN A 150 -9.41 22.66 -1.59
N MET A 151 -10.62 23.25 -1.53
CA MET A 151 -10.82 24.64 -1.96
C MET A 151 -10.14 25.63 -1.02
N ASP A 152 -10.22 25.41 0.29
CA ASP A 152 -9.52 26.25 1.29
C ASP A 152 -7.99 26.16 1.11
N GLU A 153 -7.45 24.96 0.90
CA GLU A 153 -6.02 24.75 0.63
C GLU A 153 -5.58 25.44 -0.68
N LEU A 154 -6.38 25.33 -1.74
CA LEU A 154 -6.13 26.02 -2.99
C LEU A 154 -6.14 27.55 -2.82
N CYS A 155 -7.09 28.09 -2.07
CA CYS A 155 -7.14 29.52 -1.75
C CYS A 155 -5.91 29.98 -1.00
N LEU A 156 -5.42 29.21 -0.03
CA LEU A 156 -4.20 29.50 0.73
C LEU A 156 -2.97 29.48 -0.19
N LEU A 157 -2.87 28.50 -1.09
CA LEU A 157 -1.77 28.40 -2.05
C LEU A 157 -1.77 29.59 -3.02
N LEU A 158 -2.93 29.99 -3.52
CA LEU A 158 -3.08 31.16 -4.40
C LEU A 158 -2.72 32.46 -3.69
N GLN A 159 -3.12 32.62 -2.43
CA GLN A 159 -2.71 33.78 -1.61
C GLN A 159 -1.20 33.83 -1.40
N GLN A 160 -0.55 32.69 -1.14
CA GLN A 160 0.91 32.62 -1.00
C GLN A 160 1.65 32.90 -2.31
N ALA A 161 1.10 32.48 -3.46
CA ALA A 161 1.67 32.76 -4.77
C ALA A 161 1.58 34.27 -5.09
N HIS A 162 0.45 34.90 -4.84
CA HIS A 162 0.28 36.35 -5.04
C HIS A 162 1.23 37.21 -4.19
N TYR A 163 1.58 36.76 -2.99
CA TYR A 163 2.56 37.47 -2.14
C TYR A 163 4.01 37.37 -2.66
N LYS A 164 4.33 36.36 -3.49
CA LYS A 164 5.69 36.21 -4.04
C LYS A 164 5.94 37.02 -5.31
N ASP A 165 4.89 37.38 -6.02
CA ASP A 165 5.02 38.16 -7.26
C ASP A 165 5.04 39.67 -7.02
N PHE A 166 4.90 40.14 -5.78
CA PHE A 166 4.89 41.56 -5.38
C PHE A 166 5.99 41.93 -4.38
N ALA A 167 6.97 41.07 -4.13
CA ALA A 167 8.17 41.35 -3.33
C ALA A 167 9.43 41.31 -4.20
#